data_cd4a59b125bb4bbe2e8e8afa18418b78
#
_entry.id   cd4a59b125bb4bbe2e8e8afa18418b78
#
_cell.length_a   1.000
_cell.length_b   1.000
_cell.length_c   1.000
_cell.angle_alpha   90.00
_cell.angle_beta   90.00
_cell.angle_gamma   90.00
#
_symmetry.space_group_name_H-M   'P 1'
#
loop_
_entity.id
_entity.type
_entity.pdbx_description
1 polymer ?
#
loop_
_entity_poly.entity_id
_entity_poly.type
_entity_poly.pdbx_seq_one_letter_code
_entity_poly.pdbx_strand_id
1 'polypeptide(L)'
;MASKYGHPTLILRRCEHEDGSITWEGSGRNPGKSRLINLREFLLSTKLVMYAQGHANAFGVGIRDEFLNGFLLMTDSMLEDFDFSPCYAVDLELNGTELTDLDIFNIASYNDMWGQELEEPLIAITNIPLSDNTVSFLGANEKTLRITLNGKKTSLIKFNISDELKQHLTPDGKILYATIIGKCDLNHYMGNVTP
;
A
#
# COMPACT_ATOMS: atom_id res chain seq x y z
N MET A 1 -13.82 2.73 5.03
CA MET A 1 -14.42 2.99 3.71
C MET A 1 -13.36 3.14 2.63
N ALA A 2 -12.41 4.07 2.72
CA ALA A 2 -11.38 4.26 1.69
C ALA A 2 -10.67 2.96 1.27
N SER A 3 -10.18 2.18 2.22
CA SER A 3 -9.52 0.89 1.94
C SER A 3 -10.47 -0.18 1.34
N LYS A 4 -11.78 -0.09 1.62
CA LYS A 4 -12.76 -1.06 1.11
C LYS A 4 -13.08 -0.83 -0.36
N TYR A 5 -13.17 0.43 -0.77
CA TYR A 5 -13.60 0.81 -2.12
C TYR A 5 -12.43 1.24 -3.01
N GLY A 6 -11.21 1.38 -2.46
CA GLY A 6 -10.04 1.83 -3.21
C GLY A 6 -10.07 3.30 -3.65
N HIS A 7 -11.00 4.09 -3.08
CA HIS A 7 -11.18 5.50 -3.46
C HIS A 7 -10.96 6.45 -2.28
N PRO A 8 -10.46 7.68 -2.53
CA PRO A 8 -10.47 8.76 -1.55
C PRO A 8 -11.87 8.97 -0.99
N THR A 9 -11.98 9.17 0.31
CA THR A 9 -13.28 9.24 0.98
C THR A 9 -13.30 10.40 1.96
N LEU A 10 -14.32 11.24 1.86
CA LEU A 10 -14.68 12.23 2.87
C LEU A 10 -15.94 11.77 3.61
N ILE A 11 -15.93 11.86 4.93
CA ILE A 11 -17.12 11.65 5.77
C ILE A 11 -17.38 12.98 6.46
N LEU A 12 -18.45 13.62 6.06
CA LEU A 12 -18.83 14.95 6.53
C LEU A 12 -20.17 14.89 7.28
N ARG A 13 -20.31 15.76 8.29
CA ARG A 13 -21.56 16.05 8.96
C ARG A 13 -21.90 17.52 8.76
N ARG A 14 -23.17 17.84 8.67
CA ARG A 14 -23.67 19.20 8.66
C ARG A 14 -23.60 19.78 10.09
N CYS A 15 -22.98 20.94 10.23
CA CYS A 15 -22.86 21.68 11.48
C CYS A 15 -23.56 23.03 11.32
N GLU A 16 -24.42 23.39 12.28
CA GLU A 16 -25.03 24.72 12.37
C GLU A 16 -24.35 25.46 13.51
N HIS A 17 -23.96 26.72 13.27
CA HIS A 17 -23.28 27.56 14.23
C HIS A 17 -24.26 28.60 14.82
N GLU A 18 -23.91 29.17 15.97
CA GLU A 18 -24.75 30.16 16.69
C GLU A 18 -25.05 31.42 15.86
N ASP A 19 -24.17 31.76 14.92
CA ASP A 19 -24.33 32.87 13.98
C ASP A 19 -25.24 32.56 12.78
N GLY A 20 -25.82 31.37 12.74
CA GLY A 20 -26.65 30.89 11.64
C GLY A 20 -25.88 30.34 10.42
N SER A 21 -24.55 30.37 10.45
CA SER A 21 -23.76 29.81 9.37
C SER A 21 -23.79 28.26 9.41
N ILE A 22 -23.63 27.65 8.27
CA ILE A 22 -23.64 26.20 8.10
C ILE A 22 -22.31 25.76 7.49
N THR A 23 -21.71 24.76 8.11
CA THR A 23 -20.50 24.10 7.59
C THR A 23 -20.69 22.60 7.48
N TRP A 24 -19.88 21.98 6.64
CA TRP A 24 -19.75 20.53 6.52
C TRP A 24 -18.36 20.14 7.02
N GLU A 25 -18.32 19.43 8.15
CA GLU A 25 -17.08 19.11 8.85
C GLU A 25 -16.93 17.62 9.05
N GLY A 26 -15.68 17.14 8.98
CA GLY A 26 -15.41 15.74 9.17
C GLY A 26 -13.99 15.34 8.88
N SER A 27 -13.82 14.17 8.31
CA SER A 27 -12.49 13.60 8.04
C SER A 27 -12.34 13.07 6.63
N GLY A 28 -11.13 13.27 6.10
CA GLY A 28 -10.66 12.68 4.85
C GLY A 28 -9.74 11.50 5.07
N ARG A 29 -9.88 10.50 4.23
CA ARG A 29 -9.00 9.33 4.18
C ARG A 29 -8.71 8.96 2.74
N ASN A 30 -7.44 8.69 2.45
CA ASN A 30 -7.00 8.17 1.16
C ASN A 30 -6.62 6.69 1.32
N PRO A 31 -6.89 5.82 0.33
CA PRO A 31 -6.37 4.46 0.37
C PRO A 31 -4.85 4.46 0.24
N GLY A 32 -4.16 3.56 0.97
CA GLY A 32 -2.70 3.47 0.96
C GLY A 32 -2.06 3.07 -0.38
N LYS A 33 -2.88 2.65 -1.36
CA LYS A 33 -2.46 2.24 -2.70
C LYS A 33 -3.06 3.17 -3.76
N SER A 34 -3.02 4.47 -3.52
CA SER A 34 -3.60 5.48 -4.41
C SER A 34 -2.51 6.21 -5.19
N ARG A 35 -2.75 6.45 -6.48
CA ARG A 35 -1.94 7.36 -7.29
C ARG A 35 -2.10 8.82 -6.86
N LEU A 36 -3.16 9.15 -6.15
CA LEU A 36 -3.34 10.43 -5.49
C LEU A 36 -2.52 10.44 -4.19
N ILE A 37 -1.27 10.84 -4.27
CA ILE A 37 -0.27 10.73 -3.20
C ILE A 37 -0.65 11.57 -1.97
N ASN A 38 -1.25 12.76 -2.18
CA ASN A 38 -1.59 13.70 -1.11
C ASN A 38 -3.02 14.24 -1.31
N LEU A 39 -3.98 13.56 -0.69
CA LEU A 39 -5.39 13.96 -0.75
C LEU A 39 -5.62 15.34 -0.11
N ARG A 40 -4.92 15.66 0.98
CA ARG A 40 -5.06 16.96 1.66
C ARG A 40 -4.70 18.11 0.72
N GLU A 41 -3.55 18.06 0.08
CA GLU A 41 -3.11 19.10 -0.87
C GLU A 41 -4.04 19.18 -2.09
N PHE A 42 -4.51 18.04 -2.58
CA PHE A 42 -5.50 18.02 -3.65
C PHE A 42 -6.76 18.80 -3.27
N LEU A 43 -7.32 18.59 -2.06
CA LEU A 43 -8.49 19.32 -1.61
C LEU A 43 -8.21 20.81 -1.41
N LEU A 44 -7.05 21.17 -0.84
CA LEU A 44 -6.65 22.57 -0.67
C LEU A 44 -6.48 23.29 -2.02
N SER A 45 -6.05 22.58 -3.06
CA SER A 45 -5.90 23.16 -4.40
C SER A 45 -7.22 23.64 -5.02
N THR A 46 -8.36 23.11 -4.58
CA THR A 46 -9.68 23.55 -5.03
C THR A 46 -10.02 24.96 -4.54
N LYS A 47 -9.39 25.42 -3.44
CA LYS A 47 -9.69 26.71 -2.75
C LYS A 47 -11.14 26.82 -2.24
N LEU A 48 -11.87 25.73 -2.18
CA LEU A 48 -13.27 25.67 -1.73
C LEU A 48 -13.40 25.06 -0.33
N VAL A 49 -12.33 24.51 0.24
CA VAL A 49 -12.30 24.05 1.63
C VAL A 49 -11.87 25.19 2.57
N MET A 50 -12.48 25.25 3.75
CA MET A 50 -12.08 26.19 4.80
C MET A 50 -10.73 25.83 5.41
N TYR A 51 -10.57 24.52 5.65
CA TYR A 51 -9.35 23.93 6.19
C TYR A 51 -9.25 22.45 5.80
N ALA A 52 -8.01 21.95 5.73
CA ALA A 52 -7.68 20.55 5.75
C ALA A 52 -6.42 20.37 6.62
N GLN A 53 -6.59 19.79 7.83
CA GLN A 53 -5.55 19.74 8.86
C GLN A 53 -5.25 18.30 9.29
N GLY A 54 -3.99 17.94 9.33
CA GLY A 54 -3.50 16.61 9.66
C GLY A 54 -2.50 16.09 8.64
N HIS A 55 -2.41 14.77 8.52
CA HIS A 55 -1.49 14.12 7.58
C HIS A 55 -1.99 14.19 6.13
N ALA A 56 -1.10 13.95 5.16
CA ALA A 56 -1.41 14.00 3.73
C ALA A 56 -2.64 13.17 3.32
N ASN A 57 -2.82 12.01 3.94
CA ASN A 57 -3.85 11.04 3.59
C ASN A 57 -4.83 10.71 4.74
N ALA A 58 -4.74 11.43 5.88
CA ALA A 58 -5.62 11.27 7.04
C ALA A 58 -5.73 12.60 7.80
N PHE A 59 -6.82 13.35 7.62
CA PHE A 59 -6.96 14.72 8.10
C PHE A 59 -8.40 15.09 8.42
N GLY A 60 -8.56 16.16 9.18
CA GLY A 60 -9.83 16.86 9.37
C GLY A 60 -10.06 17.86 8.24
N VAL A 61 -11.30 18.04 7.82
CA VAL A 61 -11.69 18.95 6.73
C VAL A 61 -12.99 19.68 7.06
N GLY A 62 -13.08 20.94 6.65
CA GLY A 62 -14.28 21.75 6.74
C GLY A 62 -14.57 22.47 5.43
N ILE A 63 -15.85 22.53 5.05
CA ILE A 63 -16.36 23.18 3.83
C ILE A 63 -17.58 24.02 4.24
N ARG A 64 -17.68 25.27 3.75
CA ARG A 64 -18.90 26.05 3.92
C ARG A 64 -20.03 25.51 3.06
N ASP A 65 -21.25 25.58 3.56
CA ASP A 65 -22.43 25.06 2.86
C ASP A 65 -22.58 25.67 1.45
N GLU A 66 -22.34 26.97 1.32
CA GLU A 66 -22.38 27.68 0.03
C GLU A 66 -21.39 27.17 -1.00
N PHE A 67 -20.27 26.54 -0.59
CA PHE A 67 -19.24 26.00 -1.49
C PHE A 67 -19.36 24.51 -1.73
N LEU A 68 -20.21 23.79 -0.99
CA LEU A 68 -20.28 22.33 -1.09
C LEU A 68 -20.57 21.84 -2.51
N ASN A 69 -21.58 22.40 -3.15
CA ASN A 69 -21.94 21.99 -4.51
C ASN A 69 -20.82 22.30 -5.52
N GLY A 70 -20.21 23.48 -5.43
CA GLY A 70 -19.06 23.85 -6.26
C GLY A 70 -17.86 22.92 -6.03
N PHE A 71 -17.61 22.57 -4.77
CA PHE A 71 -16.57 21.62 -4.40
C PHE A 71 -16.80 20.23 -5.02
N LEU A 72 -18.01 19.69 -4.92
CA LEU A 72 -18.36 18.40 -5.49
C LEU A 72 -18.19 18.38 -7.02
N LEU A 73 -18.71 19.39 -7.71
CA LEU A 73 -18.56 19.50 -9.17
C LEU A 73 -17.10 19.66 -9.59
N MET A 74 -16.33 20.47 -8.87
CA MET A 74 -14.92 20.66 -9.19
C MET A 74 -14.08 19.42 -8.97
N THR A 75 -14.27 18.74 -7.84
CA THR A 75 -13.53 17.50 -7.55
C THR A 75 -13.92 16.37 -8.50
N ASP A 76 -15.19 16.27 -8.89
CA ASP A 76 -15.67 15.31 -9.88
C ASP A 76 -14.97 15.53 -11.23
N SER A 77 -14.98 16.77 -11.71
CA SER A 77 -14.28 17.12 -12.96
C SER A 77 -12.76 16.91 -12.91
N MET A 78 -12.12 17.23 -11.78
CA MET A 78 -10.67 17.03 -11.62
C MET A 78 -10.28 15.55 -11.57
N LEU A 79 -11.21 14.67 -11.21
CA LEU A 79 -10.97 13.23 -11.05
C LEU A 79 -11.65 12.39 -12.14
N GLU A 80 -12.29 12.99 -13.13
CA GLU A 80 -13.05 12.30 -14.18
C GLU A 80 -12.22 11.24 -14.90
N ASP A 81 -10.99 11.59 -15.29
CA ASP A 81 -10.06 10.70 -15.99
C ASP A 81 -8.97 10.10 -15.05
N PHE A 82 -9.16 10.24 -13.72
CA PHE A 82 -8.15 9.79 -12.79
C PHE A 82 -8.17 8.27 -12.63
N ASP A 83 -7.00 7.63 -12.82
CA ASP A 83 -6.85 6.19 -12.63
C ASP A 83 -6.77 5.83 -11.14
N PHE A 84 -7.86 5.29 -10.60
CA PHE A 84 -7.97 4.79 -9.23
C PHE A 84 -7.46 3.35 -9.05
N SER A 85 -6.88 2.74 -10.07
CA SER A 85 -6.29 1.41 -9.93
C SER A 85 -5.24 1.40 -8.82
N PRO A 86 -5.22 0.36 -7.97
CA PRO A 86 -4.23 0.25 -6.92
C PRO A 86 -2.81 0.30 -7.48
N CYS A 87 -1.98 1.15 -6.90
CA CYS A 87 -0.56 1.23 -7.23
C CYS A 87 0.31 1.13 -5.96
N TYR A 88 1.55 0.74 -6.14
CA TYR A 88 2.56 0.72 -5.10
C TYR A 88 3.66 1.70 -5.48
N ALA A 89 3.98 2.65 -4.58
CA ALA A 89 5.22 3.39 -4.65
C ALA A 89 6.33 2.47 -4.15
N VAL A 90 7.25 2.11 -5.03
CA VAL A 90 8.37 1.21 -4.74
C VAL A 90 9.62 2.06 -4.57
N ASP A 91 10.33 1.87 -3.45
CA ASP A 91 11.54 2.62 -3.12
C ASP A 91 12.78 2.03 -3.80
N LEU A 92 12.79 0.71 -4.00
CA LEU A 92 13.90 0.00 -4.63
C LEU A 92 13.40 -1.19 -5.46
N GLU A 93 13.94 -1.33 -6.67
CA GLU A 93 13.72 -2.50 -7.51
C GLU A 93 14.99 -3.36 -7.60
N LEU A 94 14.85 -4.65 -7.36
CA LEU A 94 15.90 -5.65 -7.42
C LEU A 94 15.53 -6.74 -8.43
N ASN A 95 16.51 -7.22 -9.21
CA ASN A 95 16.29 -8.36 -10.11
C ASN A 95 16.46 -9.67 -9.34
N GLY A 96 15.44 -10.51 -9.30
CA GLY A 96 15.43 -11.77 -8.55
C GLY A 96 16.49 -12.80 -9.01
N THR A 97 16.97 -12.70 -10.24
CA THR A 97 18.07 -13.57 -10.75
C THR A 97 19.44 -13.12 -10.25
N GLU A 98 19.63 -11.82 -9.97
CA GLU A 98 20.88 -11.21 -9.52
C GLU A 98 20.93 -10.99 -8.01
N LEU A 99 19.76 -10.89 -7.38
CA LEU A 99 19.59 -10.68 -5.95
C LEU A 99 20.45 -11.65 -5.12
N THR A 100 21.11 -11.13 -4.10
CA THR A 100 21.87 -11.92 -3.12
C THR A 100 21.25 -11.89 -1.73
N ASP A 101 21.59 -12.88 -0.87
CA ASP A 101 21.14 -12.85 0.54
C ASP A 101 21.67 -11.62 1.26
N LEU A 102 22.84 -11.08 0.85
CA LEU A 102 23.45 -9.90 1.44
C LEU A 102 22.64 -8.62 1.14
N ASP A 103 22.02 -8.54 -0.03
CA ASP A 103 21.19 -7.37 -0.39
C ASP A 103 20.01 -7.25 0.58
N ILE A 104 19.31 -8.36 0.82
CA ILE A 104 18.19 -8.39 1.76
C ILE A 104 18.66 -8.16 3.19
N PHE A 105 19.78 -8.80 3.58
CA PHE A 105 20.35 -8.62 4.91
C PHE A 105 20.72 -7.15 5.17
N ASN A 106 21.35 -6.47 4.21
CA ASN A 106 21.73 -5.08 4.34
C ASN A 106 20.50 -4.17 4.52
N ILE A 107 19.45 -4.38 3.70
CA ILE A 107 18.22 -3.59 3.83
C ILE A 107 17.56 -3.83 5.21
N ALA A 108 17.39 -5.09 5.58
CA ALA A 108 16.71 -5.47 6.83
C ALA A 108 17.52 -5.09 8.08
N SER A 109 18.83 -4.89 7.97
CA SER A 109 19.66 -4.43 9.11
C SER A 109 19.30 -3.02 9.59
N TYR A 110 18.55 -2.25 8.81
CA TYR A 110 18.06 -0.92 9.18
C TYR A 110 16.64 -0.92 9.76
N ASN A 111 16.02 -2.08 10.01
CA ASN A 111 14.63 -2.17 10.44
C ASN A 111 14.31 -1.40 11.73
N ASP A 112 15.28 -1.24 12.62
CA ASP A 112 15.14 -0.45 13.85
C ASP A 112 15.09 1.07 13.61
N MET A 113 15.39 1.53 12.41
CA MET A 113 15.38 2.96 12.04
C MET A 113 14.03 3.44 11.49
N TRP A 114 13.19 2.52 11.02
CA TRP A 114 11.92 2.86 10.41
C TRP A 114 10.87 3.26 11.45
N GLY A 115 10.08 4.29 11.16
CA GLY A 115 9.08 4.80 12.09
C GLY A 115 8.15 5.84 11.46
N GLN A 116 7.60 6.70 12.29
CA GLN A 116 6.52 7.59 11.89
C GLN A 116 6.92 8.63 10.83
N GLU A 117 8.18 9.08 10.81
CA GLU A 117 8.68 10.07 9.85
C GLU A 117 9.59 9.47 8.77
N LEU A 118 10.02 8.23 8.95
CA LEU A 118 10.84 7.48 8.01
C LEU A 118 10.18 6.12 7.77
N GLU A 119 9.34 6.04 6.74
CA GLU A 119 8.62 4.82 6.43
C GLU A 119 9.58 3.70 5.99
N GLU A 120 9.25 2.48 6.37
CA GLU A 120 9.98 1.29 5.93
C GLU A 120 9.87 1.13 4.41
N PRO A 121 11.00 0.94 3.69
CA PRO A 121 11.01 0.89 2.24
C PRO A 121 10.22 -0.30 1.68
N LEU A 122 9.52 -0.04 0.61
CA LEU A 122 8.82 -1.05 -0.18
C LEU A 122 9.71 -1.51 -1.33
N ILE A 123 10.08 -2.79 -1.33
CA ILE A 123 11.00 -3.36 -2.31
C ILE A 123 10.22 -4.18 -3.33
N ALA A 124 10.49 -3.96 -4.62
CA ALA A 124 10.05 -4.85 -5.68
C ALA A 124 11.19 -5.79 -6.08
N ILE A 125 10.91 -7.09 -6.11
CA ILE A 125 11.81 -8.09 -6.67
C ILE A 125 11.18 -8.60 -7.95
N THR A 126 11.82 -8.32 -9.09
CA THR A 126 11.34 -8.67 -10.43
C THR A 126 11.99 -9.96 -10.92
N ASN A 127 11.43 -10.56 -11.96
CA ASN A 127 11.98 -11.73 -12.63
C ASN A 127 12.28 -12.93 -11.70
N ILE A 128 11.41 -13.17 -10.71
CA ILE A 128 11.54 -14.32 -9.81
C ILE A 128 11.04 -15.57 -10.53
N PRO A 129 11.90 -16.57 -10.81
CA PRO A 129 11.44 -17.83 -11.39
C PRO A 129 10.72 -18.67 -10.33
N LEU A 130 9.48 -19.04 -10.62
CA LEU A 130 8.67 -19.94 -9.81
C LEU A 130 8.63 -21.33 -10.45
N SER A 131 8.89 -22.35 -9.67
CA SER A 131 8.81 -23.75 -10.06
C SER A 131 8.26 -24.59 -8.92
N ASP A 132 7.90 -25.84 -9.17
CA ASP A 132 7.39 -26.74 -8.14
C ASP A 132 8.37 -26.95 -6.98
N ASN A 133 9.68 -26.75 -7.23
CA ASN A 133 10.72 -26.86 -6.21
C ASN A 133 10.91 -25.57 -5.39
N THR A 134 10.43 -24.43 -5.86
CA THR A 134 10.64 -23.13 -5.21
C THR A 134 9.40 -22.60 -4.51
N VAL A 135 8.21 -23.03 -4.92
CA VAL A 135 6.94 -22.61 -4.35
C VAL A 135 6.44 -23.67 -3.37
N SER A 136 6.05 -23.24 -2.18
CA SER A 136 5.43 -24.11 -1.18
C SER A 136 4.32 -23.40 -0.43
N PHE A 137 3.29 -24.17 -0.06
CA PHE A 137 2.17 -23.69 0.74
C PHE A 137 2.24 -24.33 2.12
N LEU A 138 2.29 -23.50 3.16
CA LEU A 138 2.54 -23.88 4.54
C LEU A 138 1.32 -23.70 5.42
N GLY A 139 1.32 -24.41 6.55
CA GLY A 139 0.25 -24.38 7.55
C GLY A 139 -0.86 -25.42 7.25
N ALA A 140 -1.67 -25.70 8.27
CA ALA A 140 -2.74 -26.71 8.17
C ALA A 140 -3.77 -26.38 7.06
N ASN A 141 -3.96 -25.09 6.77
CA ASN A 141 -4.90 -24.60 5.75
C ASN A 141 -4.17 -24.17 4.46
N GLU A 142 -2.88 -24.39 4.35
CA GLU A 142 -2.05 -24.01 3.19
C GLU A 142 -2.20 -22.53 2.76
N LYS A 143 -2.47 -21.63 3.72
CA LYS A 143 -2.68 -20.20 3.49
C LYS A 143 -1.44 -19.34 3.61
N THR A 144 -0.28 -19.94 3.82
CA THR A 144 1.01 -19.25 3.82
C THR A 144 1.80 -19.67 2.60
N LEU A 145 2.01 -18.75 1.67
CA LEU A 145 2.91 -18.94 0.54
C LEU A 145 4.35 -18.72 1.01
N ARG A 146 5.22 -19.64 0.64
CA ARG A 146 6.67 -19.48 0.73
C ARG A 146 7.28 -19.71 -0.64
N ILE A 147 8.10 -18.75 -1.09
CA ILE A 147 8.91 -18.89 -2.28
C ILE A 147 10.37 -18.86 -1.84
N THR A 148 11.10 -19.95 -2.08
CA THR A 148 12.52 -20.04 -1.81
C THR A 148 13.28 -19.66 -3.06
N LEU A 149 14.15 -18.68 -2.98
CA LEU A 149 14.98 -18.29 -4.11
C LEU A 149 16.09 -19.31 -4.31
N ASN A 150 16.20 -19.83 -5.56
CA ASN A 150 17.10 -20.92 -5.88
C ASN A 150 18.56 -20.57 -5.54
N GLY A 151 19.21 -21.45 -4.75
CA GLY A 151 20.59 -21.28 -4.30
C GLY A 151 20.79 -20.20 -3.20
N LYS A 152 19.70 -19.66 -2.61
CA LYS A 152 19.74 -18.61 -1.59
C LYS A 152 19.07 -19.05 -0.30
N LYS A 153 19.40 -18.39 0.81
CA LYS A 153 18.72 -18.56 2.11
C LYS A 153 17.46 -17.69 2.20
N THR A 154 17.39 -16.65 1.39
CA THR A 154 16.24 -15.73 1.33
C THR A 154 14.98 -16.48 0.93
N SER A 155 13.91 -16.23 1.69
CA SER A 155 12.57 -16.73 1.40
C SER A 155 11.57 -15.59 1.37
N LEU A 156 10.70 -15.58 0.38
CA LEU A 156 9.58 -14.64 0.29
C LEU A 156 8.36 -15.30 0.91
N ILE A 157 7.73 -14.61 1.88
CA ILE A 157 6.62 -15.17 2.64
C ILE A 157 5.40 -14.25 2.51
N LYS A 158 4.26 -14.84 2.21
CA LYS A 158 2.97 -14.15 2.22
C LYS A 158 1.94 -14.96 3.01
N PHE A 159 1.44 -14.34 4.06
CA PHE A 159 0.38 -14.92 4.89
C PHE A 159 -1.01 -14.64 4.31
N ASN A 160 -1.97 -15.50 4.67
CA ASN A 160 -3.39 -15.36 4.35
C ASN A 160 -3.68 -15.19 2.85
N ILE A 161 -3.05 -16.02 2.01
CA ILE A 161 -3.32 -16.04 0.58
C ILE A 161 -4.74 -16.55 0.29
N SER A 162 -5.35 -16.02 -0.77
CA SER A 162 -6.62 -16.54 -1.31
C SER A 162 -6.38 -17.82 -2.11
N ASP A 163 -7.44 -18.63 -2.24
CA ASP A 163 -7.38 -19.84 -3.06
C ASP A 163 -7.14 -19.52 -4.55
N GLU A 164 -7.65 -18.39 -5.01
CA GLU A 164 -7.40 -17.88 -6.35
C GLU A 164 -5.90 -17.58 -6.56
N LEU A 165 -5.27 -16.83 -5.63
CA LEU A 165 -3.84 -16.55 -5.72
C LEU A 165 -3.01 -17.84 -5.66
N LYS A 166 -3.41 -18.82 -4.84
CA LYS A 166 -2.77 -20.12 -4.76
C LYS A 166 -2.78 -20.82 -6.12
N GLN A 167 -3.93 -20.87 -6.80
CA GLN A 167 -4.05 -21.45 -8.14
C GLN A 167 -3.13 -20.77 -9.17
N HIS A 168 -3.09 -19.44 -9.17
CA HIS A 168 -2.25 -18.67 -10.09
C HIS A 168 -0.74 -18.89 -9.86
N LEU A 169 -0.34 -19.15 -8.61
CA LEU A 169 1.08 -19.31 -8.24
C LEU A 169 1.53 -20.78 -8.20
N THR A 170 0.65 -21.74 -8.50
CA THR A 170 1.01 -23.16 -8.64
C THR A 170 1.64 -23.38 -10.01
N PRO A 171 2.93 -23.75 -10.11
CA PRO A 171 3.62 -23.82 -11.41
C PRO A 171 3.15 -24.96 -12.31
N ASP A 172 2.69 -26.08 -11.75
CA ASP A 172 2.17 -27.25 -12.46
C ASP A 172 3.12 -27.73 -13.59
N GLY A 173 4.37 -27.97 -13.22
CA GLY A 173 5.42 -28.45 -14.14
C GLY A 173 5.97 -27.39 -15.10
N LYS A 174 5.55 -26.12 -14.97
CA LYS A 174 6.03 -24.99 -15.78
C LYS A 174 6.93 -24.08 -14.95
N ILE A 175 7.66 -23.20 -15.62
CA ILE A 175 8.35 -22.09 -14.98
C ILE A 175 7.49 -20.85 -15.21
N LEU A 176 7.04 -20.25 -14.12
CA LEU A 176 6.37 -18.95 -14.12
C LEU A 176 7.36 -17.88 -13.69
N TYR A 177 7.11 -16.65 -14.03
CA TYR A 177 7.90 -15.51 -13.54
C TYR A 177 6.97 -14.56 -12.79
N ALA A 178 7.44 -14.09 -11.62
CA ALA A 178 6.69 -13.18 -10.78
C ALA A 178 7.49 -11.92 -10.46
N THR A 179 6.77 -10.82 -10.22
CA THR A 179 7.25 -9.65 -9.50
C THR A 179 6.57 -9.61 -8.14
N ILE A 180 7.36 -9.54 -7.09
CA ILE A 180 6.85 -9.53 -5.71
C ILE A 180 7.25 -8.22 -5.06
N ILE A 181 6.26 -7.58 -4.44
CA ILE A 181 6.44 -6.34 -3.70
C ILE A 181 6.24 -6.63 -2.22
N GLY A 182 7.21 -6.24 -1.41
CA GLY A 182 7.20 -6.50 0.02
C GLY A 182 8.25 -5.71 0.78
N LYS A 183 8.44 -6.08 2.02
CA LYS A 183 9.41 -5.51 2.95
C LYS A 183 10.45 -6.56 3.29
N CYS A 184 11.65 -6.10 3.67
CA CYS A 184 12.74 -6.99 4.05
C CYS A 184 12.76 -7.19 5.57
N ASP A 185 12.93 -8.44 6.00
CA ASP A 185 13.06 -8.77 7.41
C ASP A 185 14.11 -9.86 7.64
N LEU A 186 14.57 -9.99 8.89
CA LEU A 186 15.51 -11.02 9.32
C LEU A 186 14.79 -12.04 10.20
N ASN A 187 14.84 -13.29 9.81
CA ASN A 187 14.31 -14.38 10.61
C ASN A 187 15.36 -14.86 11.60
N HIS A 188 15.08 -14.72 12.90
CA HIS A 188 15.91 -15.19 13.98
C HIS A 188 15.37 -16.52 14.52
N TYR A 189 16.01 -17.62 14.19
CA TYR A 189 15.60 -18.95 14.64
C TYR A 189 16.78 -19.79 15.14
N MET A 190 16.70 -20.27 16.37
CA MET A 190 17.73 -21.13 17.03
C MET A 190 19.17 -20.60 16.88
N GLY A 191 19.36 -19.28 17.04
CA GLY A 191 20.67 -18.63 16.93
C GLY A 191 21.16 -18.38 15.50
N ASN A 192 20.39 -18.79 14.50
CA ASN A 192 20.65 -18.47 13.09
C ASN A 192 19.85 -17.25 12.67
N VAL A 193 20.46 -16.40 11.86
CA VAL A 193 19.81 -15.24 11.24
C VAL A 193 19.79 -15.46 9.73
N THR A 194 18.58 -15.40 9.15
CA THR A 194 18.38 -15.55 7.70
C THR A 194 17.48 -14.45 7.16
N PRO A 195 17.73 -13.94 5.96
CA PRO A 195 16.87 -12.99 5.30
C PRO A 195 15.60 -13.63 4.74
#